data_2888f4fc885c9afc82c82309b6e91a0c
#
_entry.id   2888f4fc885c9afc82c82309b6e91a0c
#
_cell.length_a   1.000
_cell.length_b   1.000
_cell.length_c   1.000
_cell.angle_alpha   90.00
_cell.angle_beta   90.00
_cell.angle_gamma   90.00
#
_symmetry.space_group_name_H-M   'P 1'
#
loop_
_entity.id
_entity.type
_entity.pdbx_description
1 polymer ?
#
loop_
_entity_poly.entity_id
_entity_poly.type
_entity_poly.pdbx_seq_one_letter_code
_entity_poly.pdbx_strand_id
1 'polypeptide(L)'
;MHMHRLWRQLRYLVLLSSSLLIVVPGLAADTAQEFRVATEGYRYAFPRDHGAHEEFRTEWWYYTGQLTAKDGRPFGYELTFFRRGMPRDQTKTLPSQWAVTHLYLAHFAISDLSKGRFY
;
A
#
# COMPACT_ATOMS: atom_id res chain seq x y z
N MET A 1 -62.83 38.01 8.16
CA MET A 1 -62.96 36.56 8.44
C MET A 1 -62.15 35.69 7.44
N HIS A 2 -61.27 36.28 6.61
CA HIS A 2 -60.46 35.50 5.61
C HIS A 2 -58.97 35.33 5.96
N MET A 3 -58.46 36.15 6.87
CA MET A 3 -57.03 36.18 7.17
C MET A 3 -56.52 34.97 7.99
N HIS A 4 -57.39 34.40 8.86
CA HIS A 4 -56.99 33.21 9.68
C HIS A 4 -56.93 31.88 8.90
N ARG A 5 -57.55 31.79 7.72
CA ARG A 5 -57.44 30.59 6.87
C ARG A 5 -56.19 30.52 6.07
N LEU A 6 -55.63 31.68 5.66
CA LEU A 6 -54.33 31.75 4.95
C LEU A 6 -53.17 31.27 5.82
N TRP A 7 -53.14 31.70 7.09
CA TRP A 7 -52.07 31.35 8.01
C TRP A 7 -52.06 29.86 8.38
N ARG A 8 -53.21 29.21 8.38
CA ARG A 8 -53.29 27.75 8.59
C ARG A 8 -52.74 26.95 7.40
N GLN A 9 -52.98 27.40 6.20
CA GLN A 9 -52.48 26.75 4.98
C GLN A 9 -50.97 26.93 4.83
N LEU A 10 -50.46 28.12 5.21
CA LEU A 10 -48.99 28.35 5.20
C LEU A 10 -48.24 27.44 6.20
N ARG A 11 -48.84 27.19 7.35
CA ARG A 11 -48.23 26.26 8.35
C ARG A 11 -48.14 24.85 7.89
N TYR A 12 -49.09 24.34 7.11
CA TYR A 12 -49.01 23.01 6.55
C TYR A 12 -48.00 22.90 5.40
N LEU A 13 -47.83 23.99 4.64
CA LEU A 13 -46.83 24.01 3.55
C LEU A 13 -45.40 24.04 4.09
N VAL A 14 -45.16 24.70 5.22
CA VAL A 14 -43.84 24.73 5.86
C VAL A 14 -43.53 23.42 6.57
N LEU A 15 -44.53 22.68 7.06
CA LEU A 15 -44.32 21.39 7.72
C LEU A 15 -44.12 20.22 6.73
N LEU A 16 -44.52 20.38 5.47
CA LEU A 16 -44.33 19.36 4.43
C LEU A 16 -42.98 19.47 3.69
N SER A 17 -42.29 20.62 3.84
CA SER A 17 -40.98 20.82 3.20
C SER A 17 -39.77 20.33 4.00
N SER A 18 -39.99 19.89 5.26
CA SER A 18 -38.86 19.52 6.16
C SER A 18 -38.61 18.02 6.30
N SER A 19 -39.22 17.18 5.45
CA SER A 19 -39.13 15.72 5.65
C SER A 19 -38.51 14.95 4.50
N LEU A 20 -37.80 15.60 3.57
CA LEU A 20 -37.02 14.88 2.57
C LEU A 20 -35.54 15.05 2.87
N LEU A 21 -35.09 14.59 4.05
CA LEU A 21 -33.72 14.19 4.24
C LEU A 21 -33.54 12.92 3.42
N ILE A 22 -33.17 13.07 2.16
CA ILE A 22 -32.60 11.97 1.37
C ILE A 22 -31.27 11.69 2.06
N VAL A 23 -31.27 10.70 2.98
CA VAL A 23 -30.08 9.99 3.39
C VAL A 23 -29.66 9.26 2.12
N VAL A 24 -28.83 9.92 1.30
CA VAL A 24 -28.03 9.23 0.29
C VAL A 24 -27.19 8.27 1.12
N PRO A 25 -27.40 6.94 1.03
CA PRO A 25 -26.42 6.05 1.62
C PRO A 25 -25.13 6.44 0.94
N GLY A 26 -24.19 6.97 1.73
CA GLY A 26 -22.85 7.21 1.22
C GLY A 26 -22.44 5.90 0.58
N LEU A 27 -22.20 5.92 -0.73
CA LEU A 27 -21.34 4.93 -1.34
C LEU A 27 -20.00 5.14 -0.61
N ALA A 28 -19.85 4.45 0.52
CA ALA A 28 -18.54 4.10 1.01
C ALA A 28 -17.94 3.39 -0.21
N ALA A 29 -17.13 4.12 -0.98
CA ALA A 29 -16.26 3.49 -1.92
C ALA A 29 -15.49 2.51 -1.06
N ASP A 30 -15.84 1.24 -1.17
CA ASP A 30 -15.06 0.14 -0.68
C ASP A 30 -13.75 0.25 -1.48
N THR A 31 -12.87 1.12 -1.00
CA THR A 31 -11.49 1.12 -1.42
C THR A 31 -10.92 -0.15 -0.82
N ALA A 32 -11.28 -1.27 -1.45
CA ALA A 32 -10.71 -2.55 -1.15
C ALA A 32 -9.22 -2.32 -1.08
N GLN A 33 -8.68 -2.41 0.13
CA GLN A 33 -7.27 -2.19 0.37
C GLN A 33 -6.54 -3.22 -0.46
N GLU A 34 -5.98 -2.80 -1.57
CA GLU A 34 -5.40 -3.66 -2.59
C GLU A 34 -4.24 -4.51 -2.04
N PHE A 35 -3.61 -4.03 -0.97
CA PHE A 35 -2.52 -4.71 -0.29
C PHE A 35 -2.79 -4.86 1.21
N ARG A 36 -2.38 -6.01 1.74
CA ARG A 36 -2.41 -6.25 3.18
C ARG A 36 -1.48 -5.30 3.93
N VAL A 37 -1.91 -4.90 5.13
CA VAL A 37 -1.04 -4.26 6.11
C VAL A 37 -0.35 -5.34 6.93
N ALA A 38 0.95 -5.20 7.14
CA ALA A 38 1.69 -6.04 8.04
C ALA A 38 1.24 -5.77 9.49
N THR A 39 0.84 -6.82 10.18
CA THR A 39 0.40 -6.77 11.58
C THR A 39 1.24 -7.74 12.42
N GLU A 40 1.23 -7.52 13.73
CA GLU A 40 1.86 -8.44 14.66
C GLU A 40 1.28 -9.85 14.59
N GLY A 41 2.06 -10.85 15.02
CA GLY A 41 1.60 -12.23 15.15
C GLY A 41 1.73 -13.07 13.87
N TYR A 42 2.38 -12.58 12.81
CA TYR A 42 2.68 -13.41 11.64
C TYR A 42 3.57 -14.60 12.03
N ARG A 43 3.15 -15.79 11.62
CA ARG A 43 3.93 -17.02 11.85
C ARG A 43 4.59 -17.48 10.56
N TYR A 44 5.91 -17.45 10.54
CA TYR A 44 6.70 -17.90 9.40
C TYR A 44 6.61 -19.42 9.22
N ALA A 45 6.48 -19.84 7.97
CA ALA A 45 6.49 -21.26 7.57
C ALA A 45 7.50 -21.45 6.43
N PHE A 46 8.70 -21.88 6.79
CA PHE A 46 9.76 -22.15 5.82
C PHE A 46 9.58 -23.53 5.18
N PRO A 47 9.97 -23.73 3.91
CA PRO A 47 10.68 -22.80 3.03
C PRO A 47 9.77 -21.79 2.30
N ARG A 48 8.44 -21.86 2.45
CA ARG A 48 7.48 -21.00 1.73
C ARG A 48 7.82 -19.52 1.88
N ASP A 49 8.09 -19.09 3.09
CA ASP A 49 8.26 -17.68 3.44
C ASP A 49 9.69 -17.15 3.14
N HIS A 50 10.49 -17.92 2.37
CA HIS A 50 11.64 -17.37 1.64
C HIS A 50 11.23 -16.70 0.33
N GLY A 51 10.03 -16.99 -0.18
CA GLY A 51 9.50 -16.43 -1.42
C GLY A 51 8.85 -15.06 -1.23
N ALA A 52 8.26 -14.56 -2.31
CA ALA A 52 7.54 -13.29 -2.29
C ALA A 52 6.14 -13.46 -1.68
N HIS A 53 5.73 -12.47 -0.89
CA HIS A 53 4.39 -12.36 -0.33
C HIS A 53 3.63 -11.27 -1.09
N GLU A 54 3.01 -11.64 -2.20
CA GLU A 54 2.39 -10.70 -3.15
C GLU A 54 1.23 -9.90 -2.56
N GLU A 55 0.65 -10.38 -1.46
CA GLU A 55 -0.40 -9.68 -0.73
C GLU A 55 0.08 -8.40 -0.03
N PHE A 56 1.38 -8.22 0.16
CA PHE A 56 1.96 -6.99 0.69
C PHE A 56 2.51 -6.11 -0.43
N ARG A 57 2.35 -4.79 -0.27
CA ARG A 57 2.76 -3.83 -1.28
C ARG A 57 4.27 -3.74 -1.45
N THR A 58 5.01 -3.82 -0.35
CA THR A 58 6.46 -3.65 -0.33
C THR A 58 7.08 -4.77 0.48
N GLU A 59 8.13 -5.34 -0.05
CA GLU A 59 8.88 -6.42 0.57
C GLU A 59 10.34 -6.30 0.17
N TRP A 60 11.24 -6.76 1.03
CA TRP A 60 12.67 -6.76 0.77
C TRP A 60 13.36 -7.95 1.42
N TRP A 61 14.46 -8.38 0.82
CA TRP A 61 15.32 -9.47 1.28
C TRP A 61 16.73 -8.94 1.42
N TYR A 62 17.36 -9.26 2.54
CA TYR A 62 18.73 -8.87 2.84
C TYR A 62 19.65 -10.08 2.86
N TYR A 63 20.80 -9.90 2.24
CA TYR A 63 21.94 -10.80 2.37
C TYR A 63 23.12 -9.97 2.85
N THR A 64 23.41 -10.08 4.15
CA THR A 64 24.49 -9.32 4.77
C THR A 64 25.49 -10.26 5.40
N GLY A 65 26.75 -9.85 5.44
CA GLY A 65 27.76 -10.68 6.07
C GLY A 65 29.15 -10.09 5.99
N GLN A 66 30.09 -10.90 6.45
CA GLN A 66 31.51 -10.59 6.43
C GLN A 66 32.24 -11.59 5.53
N LEU A 67 33.22 -11.10 4.80
CA LEU A 67 34.09 -11.86 3.92
C LEU A 67 35.55 -11.59 4.30
N THR A 68 36.38 -12.60 4.14
CA THR A 68 37.83 -12.45 4.24
C THR A 68 38.44 -12.81 2.89
N ALA A 69 39.19 -11.86 2.32
CA ALA A 69 39.92 -12.12 1.10
C ALA A 69 41.07 -13.10 1.34
N LYS A 70 41.64 -13.67 0.27
CA LYS A 70 42.75 -14.63 0.37
C LYS A 70 43.99 -14.08 1.05
N ASP A 71 44.18 -12.74 0.98
CA ASP A 71 45.27 -12.01 1.62
C ASP A 71 44.94 -11.60 3.08
N GLY A 72 43.84 -12.07 3.64
CA GLY A 72 43.42 -11.80 5.02
C GLY A 72 42.65 -10.50 5.21
N ARG A 73 42.38 -9.68 4.17
CA ARG A 73 41.66 -8.43 4.32
C ARG A 73 40.19 -8.67 4.60
N PRO A 74 39.63 -8.01 5.63
CA PRO A 74 38.21 -8.13 5.97
C PRO A 74 37.36 -7.17 5.14
N PHE A 75 36.16 -7.66 4.75
CA PHE A 75 35.14 -6.92 4.05
C PHE A 75 33.77 -7.17 4.70
N GLY A 76 32.95 -6.14 4.74
CA GLY A 76 31.51 -6.30 4.94
C GLY A 76 30.77 -6.22 3.60
N TYR A 77 29.66 -6.91 3.46
CA TYR A 77 28.80 -6.78 2.30
C TYR A 77 27.33 -6.70 2.68
N GLU A 78 26.55 -6.05 1.81
CA GLU A 78 25.11 -6.04 1.83
C GLU A 78 24.59 -6.15 0.41
N LEU A 79 23.70 -7.10 0.18
CA LEU A 79 22.90 -7.23 -1.04
C LEU A 79 21.43 -7.19 -0.64
N THR A 80 20.72 -6.18 -1.14
CA THR A 80 19.30 -6.01 -0.84
C THR A 80 18.48 -6.06 -2.13
N PHE A 81 17.42 -6.86 -2.12
CA PHE A 81 16.39 -6.84 -3.14
C PHE A 81 15.14 -6.20 -2.58
N PHE A 82 14.49 -5.36 -3.36
CA PHE A 82 13.20 -4.76 -3.06
C PHE A 82 12.18 -5.21 -4.08
N ARG A 83 10.98 -5.49 -3.62
CA ARG A 83 9.80 -5.68 -4.45
C ARG A 83 8.76 -4.65 -4.06
N ARG A 84 8.14 -4.03 -5.07
CA ARG A 84 6.99 -3.16 -4.89
C ARG A 84 5.87 -3.58 -5.83
N GLY A 85 4.73 -3.96 -5.25
CA GLY A 85 3.50 -4.21 -5.98
C GLY A 85 2.92 -2.91 -6.52
N MET A 86 2.46 -2.92 -7.76
CA MET A 86 1.75 -1.81 -8.40
C MET A 86 0.25 -1.98 -8.20
N PRO A 87 -0.50 -0.87 -7.95
CA PRO A 87 -1.94 -0.92 -7.84
C PRO A 87 -2.58 -1.49 -9.11
N ARG A 88 -3.50 -2.43 -8.95
CA ARG A 88 -4.13 -3.12 -10.09
C ARG A 88 -5.02 -2.22 -10.93
N ASP A 89 -5.60 -1.19 -10.36
CA ASP A 89 -6.37 -0.17 -11.04
C ASP A 89 -5.51 0.62 -12.03
N GLN A 90 -4.28 0.94 -11.65
CA GLN A 90 -3.33 1.64 -12.52
C GLN A 90 -2.81 0.77 -13.66
N THR A 91 -2.78 -0.55 -13.47
CA THR A 91 -2.32 -1.48 -14.51
C THR A 91 -3.42 -1.89 -15.48
N LYS A 92 -4.68 -1.91 -15.06
CA LYS A 92 -5.83 -2.29 -15.91
C LYS A 92 -6.18 -1.25 -16.98
N THR A 93 -5.88 0.02 -16.73
CA THR A 93 -6.21 1.12 -17.64
C THR A 93 -5.16 1.34 -18.74
N LEU A 94 -4.01 0.70 -18.64
CA LEU A 94 -2.96 0.82 -19.64
C LEU A 94 -3.27 -0.13 -20.81
N PRO A 95 -3.44 0.39 -22.04
CA PRO A 95 -3.68 -0.45 -23.23
C PRO A 95 -2.43 -1.21 -23.68
N SER A 96 -1.44 -1.31 -22.82
CA SER A 96 -0.14 -1.92 -23.10
C SER A 96 -0.10 -3.37 -22.64
N GLN A 97 0.47 -4.24 -23.48
CA GLN A 97 0.84 -5.61 -23.09
C GLN A 97 1.95 -5.64 -22.00
N TRP A 98 2.55 -4.49 -21.72
CA TRP A 98 3.60 -4.29 -20.71
C TRP A 98 3.02 -3.79 -19.38
N ALA A 99 1.88 -4.29 -18.95
CA ALA A 99 1.31 -3.97 -17.65
C ALA A 99 2.25 -4.50 -16.54
N VAL A 100 3.02 -3.59 -15.94
CA VAL A 100 3.96 -3.91 -14.86
C VAL A 100 3.18 -4.08 -13.57
N THR A 101 3.14 -5.30 -13.04
CA THR A 101 2.47 -5.61 -11.78
C THR A 101 3.40 -5.51 -10.58
N HIS A 102 4.71 -5.67 -10.80
CA HIS A 102 5.73 -5.59 -9.76
C HIS A 102 6.98 -4.88 -10.29
N LEU A 103 7.57 -4.05 -9.44
CA LEU A 103 8.89 -3.48 -9.65
C LEU A 103 9.89 -4.14 -8.71
N TYR A 104 11.04 -4.53 -9.25
CA TYR A 104 12.16 -5.05 -8.48
C TYR A 104 13.35 -4.11 -8.61
N LEU A 105 13.99 -3.83 -7.50
CA LEU A 105 15.24 -3.10 -7.40
C LEU A 105 16.21 -3.94 -6.59
N ALA A 106 17.47 -3.95 -6.98
CA ALA A 106 18.53 -4.53 -6.18
C ALA A 106 19.71 -3.55 -6.10
N HIS A 107 20.36 -3.51 -4.95
CA HIS A 107 21.65 -2.84 -4.81
C HIS A 107 22.57 -3.66 -3.93
N PHE A 108 23.85 -3.48 -4.23
CA PHE A 108 24.93 -4.18 -3.58
C PHE A 108 25.96 -3.17 -3.06
N ALA A 109 26.42 -3.40 -1.86
CA ALA A 109 27.44 -2.57 -1.22
C ALA A 109 28.56 -3.43 -0.65
N ILE A 110 29.77 -2.92 -0.72
CA ILE A 110 30.95 -3.51 -0.08
C ILE A 110 31.66 -2.45 0.77
N SER A 111 32.02 -2.84 2.00
CA SER A 111 32.88 -2.07 2.88
C SER A 111 34.25 -2.73 2.99
N ASP A 112 35.30 -2.08 2.50
CA ASP A 112 36.68 -2.46 2.75
C ASP A 112 37.08 -1.95 4.14
N LEU A 113 37.05 -2.84 5.11
CA LEU A 113 37.34 -2.47 6.51
C LEU A 113 38.79 -2.10 6.75
N SER A 114 39.71 -2.62 5.93
CA SER A 114 41.14 -2.26 6.03
C SER A 114 41.43 -0.85 5.57
N LYS A 115 40.65 -0.34 4.61
CA LYS A 115 40.87 0.99 4.02
C LYS A 115 39.83 2.02 4.46
N GLY A 116 38.79 1.60 5.22
CA GLY A 116 37.67 2.46 5.59
C GLY A 116 36.92 2.99 4.37
N ARG A 117 36.81 2.19 3.30
CA ARG A 117 36.12 2.57 2.05
C ARG A 117 34.85 1.79 1.85
N PHE A 118 33.88 2.49 1.30
CA PHE A 118 32.58 1.95 0.93
C PHE A 118 32.39 2.07 -0.60
N TYR A 119 31.85 1.02 -1.21
CA TYR A 119 31.62 0.90 -2.64
C TYR A 119 30.19 0.45 -2.92
#